data_86e0f2d1fe469e69a752eda476d30d07
#
_entry.id   86e0f2d1fe469e69a752eda476d30d07
#
_cell.length_a   1.000
_cell.length_b   1.000
_cell.length_c   1.000
_cell.angle_alpha   90.00
_cell.angle_beta   90.00
_cell.angle_gamma   90.00
#
_symmetry.space_group_name_H-M   'P 1'
#
loop_
_entity.id
_entity.type
_entity.pdbx_description
1 polymer ?
#
loop_
_entity_poly.entity_id
_entity_poly.type
_entity_poly.pdbx_seq_one_letter_code
_entity_poly.pdbx_strand_id
1 'polypeptide(L)'
;MPIHREKRVLPYTPEQIFALVADVEKYPEFLPWCVACRKTKTFEDGFEADLAIGFKMVREQFTSRVTLTNPSRIEVTYLKGPFRSLSNIWHFHPVGEGDETEIDFSLDFEFRSRVLQKLIGVLFEEAVRRMVAAFEVRANALYGNMTSN
;
A
#
# COMPACT_ATOMS: atom_id res chain seq x y z
N MET A 1 -16.04 11.26 2.73
CA MET A 1 -15.25 10.13 2.23
C MET A 1 -13.82 10.25 2.69
N PRO A 2 -13.25 9.22 3.32
CA PRO A 2 -11.86 9.29 3.73
C PRO A 2 -10.93 9.29 2.53
N ILE A 3 -10.12 10.32 2.43
CA ILE A 3 -9.10 10.43 1.40
C ILE A 3 -7.80 10.76 2.12
N HIS A 4 -6.76 10.00 1.84
CA HIS A 4 -5.44 10.29 2.38
C HIS A 4 -4.46 10.48 1.24
N ARG A 5 -3.71 11.57 1.30
CA ARG A 5 -2.60 11.83 0.37
C ARG A 5 -1.38 12.20 1.19
N GLU A 6 -0.27 11.61 0.82
CA GLU A 6 0.97 11.85 1.55
C GLU A 6 2.15 11.80 0.59
N LYS A 7 3.12 12.67 0.84
CA LYS A 7 4.40 12.64 0.15
C LYS A 7 5.49 12.41 1.19
N ARG A 8 6.45 11.58 0.85
CA ARG A 8 7.55 11.23 1.75
C ARG A 8 8.78 10.90 0.94
N VAL A 9 9.95 11.36 1.38
CA VAL A 9 11.21 11.06 0.73
C VAL A 9 11.95 10.01 1.57
N LEU A 10 12.38 8.94 0.90
CA LEU A 10 13.18 7.89 1.53
C LEU A 10 14.53 7.76 0.82
N PRO A 11 15.60 7.39 1.56
CA PRO A 11 16.96 7.34 1.02
C PRO A 11 17.23 6.02 0.26
N TYR A 12 16.31 5.61 -0.58
CA TYR A 12 16.41 4.38 -1.37
C TYR A 12 15.97 4.68 -2.80
N THR A 13 16.44 3.87 -3.75
CA THR A 13 16.12 4.10 -5.16
C THR A 13 14.65 3.80 -5.46
N PRO A 14 14.09 4.40 -6.53
CA PRO A 14 12.73 4.04 -6.94
C PRO A 14 12.55 2.54 -7.19
N GLU A 15 13.55 1.87 -7.75
CA GLU A 15 13.50 0.42 -7.99
C GLU A 15 13.37 -0.35 -6.68
N GLN A 16 14.10 0.06 -5.64
CA GLN A 16 14.02 -0.58 -4.33
C GLN A 16 12.64 -0.39 -3.71
N ILE A 17 12.14 0.83 -3.71
CA ILE A 17 10.84 1.14 -3.13
C ILE A 17 9.71 0.47 -3.93
N PHE A 18 9.80 0.50 -5.25
CA PHE A 18 8.81 -0.16 -6.11
C PHE A 18 8.74 -1.66 -5.78
N ALA A 19 9.89 -2.32 -5.71
CA ALA A 19 9.95 -3.76 -5.40
C ALA A 19 9.30 -4.07 -4.05
N LEU A 20 9.55 -3.23 -3.06
CA LEU A 20 8.96 -3.40 -1.73
C LEU A 20 7.44 -3.29 -1.76
N VAL A 21 6.91 -2.26 -2.42
CA VAL A 21 5.46 -2.03 -2.46
C VAL A 21 4.75 -3.06 -3.35
N ALA A 22 5.41 -3.51 -4.40
CA ALA A 22 4.83 -4.50 -5.32
C ALA A 22 4.76 -5.90 -4.72
N ASP A 23 5.56 -6.20 -3.70
CA ASP A 23 5.64 -7.53 -3.10
C ASP A 23 4.54 -7.72 -2.04
N VAL A 24 3.30 -7.76 -2.51
CA VAL A 24 2.12 -7.73 -1.64
C VAL A 24 1.99 -8.96 -0.76
N GLU A 25 2.54 -10.10 -1.18
CA GLU A 25 2.45 -11.33 -0.38
C GLU A 25 3.31 -11.27 0.88
N LYS A 26 4.20 -10.30 0.97
CA LYS A 26 5.00 -10.06 2.17
C LYS A 26 4.33 -9.09 3.16
N TYR A 27 3.24 -8.45 2.75
CA TYR A 27 2.57 -7.44 3.59
C TYR A 27 2.20 -7.96 4.98
N PRO A 28 1.71 -9.21 5.15
CA PRO A 28 1.38 -9.70 6.51
C PRO A 28 2.59 -9.73 7.46
N GLU A 29 3.81 -9.74 6.93
CA GLU A 29 5.01 -9.78 7.77
C GLU A 29 5.29 -8.45 8.48
N PHE A 30 4.76 -7.33 7.97
CA PHE A 30 5.10 -6.03 8.54
C PHE A 30 3.95 -5.04 8.65
N LEU A 31 2.88 -5.19 7.88
CA LEU A 31 1.74 -4.28 7.99
C LEU A 31 0.82 -4.71 9.13
N PRO A 32 0.54 -3.81 10.07
CA PRO A 32 -0.16 -4.22 11.31
C PRO A 32 -1.61 -4.65 11.09
N TRP A 33 -2.27 -4.22 9.99
CA TRP A 33 -3.66 -4.57 9.74
C TRP A 33 -3.82 -5.55 8.57
N CYS A 34 -2.75 -5.96 7.93
CA CYS A 34 -2.82 -6.94 6.84
C CYS A 34 -2.67 -8.34 7.42
N VAL A 35 -3.73 -9.12 7.39
CA VAL A 35 -3.75 -10.47 7.94
C VAL A 35 -3.21 -11.48 6.94
N ALA A 36 -3.59 -11.35 5.68
CA ALA A 36 -3.15 -12.23 4.61
C ALA A 36 -3.24 -11.52 3.28
N CYS A 37 -2.37 -11.90 2.35
CA CYS A 37 -2.43 -11.41 0.98
C CYS A 37 -1.92 -12.50 0.05
N ARG A 38 -2.65 -12.76 -1.04
CA ARG A 38 -2.29 -13.80 -1.99
C ARG A 38 -2.59 -13.35 -3.40
N LYS A 39 -1.60 -13.52 -4.28
CA LYS A 39 -1.80 -13.31 -5.72
C LYS A 39 -2.61 -14.47 -6.27
N THR A 40 -3.66 -14.16 -7.04
CA THR A 40 -4.54 -15.17 -7.61
C THR A 40 -4.37 -15.32 -9.12
N LYS A 41 -4.00 -14.23 -9.80
CA LYS A 41 -3.74 -14.24 -11.25
C LYS A 41 -2.56 -13.32 -11.54
N THR A 42 -1.76 -13.68 -12.54
CA THR A 42 -0.63 -12.84 -12.98
C THR A 42 -0.85 -12.45 -14.42
N PHE A 43 -0.60 -11.17 -14.71
CA PHE A 43 -0.72 -10.58 -16.04
C PHE A 43 0.62 -9.96 -16.44
N GLU A 44 0.72 -9.57 -17.70
CA GLU A 44 1.93 -8.93 -18.21
C GLU A 44 2.24 -7.62 -17.47
N ASP A 45 1.19 -6.84 -17.14
CA ASP A 45 1.32 -5.54 -16.49
C ASP A 45 0.96 -5.54 -15.00
N GLY A 46 0.86 -6.73 -14.37
CA GLY A 46 0.53 -6.78 -12.95
C GLY A 46 -0.11 -8.08 -12.52
N PHE A 47 -1.01 -7.99 -11.54
CA PHE A 47 -1.65 -9.17 -10.98
C PHE A 47 -2.96 -8.82 -10.31
N GLU A 48 -3.77 -9.87 -10.04
CA GLU A 48 -4.90 -9.77 -9.10
C GLU A 48 -4.48 -10.39 -7.78
N ALA A 49 -4.99 -9.84 -6.70
CA ALA A 49 -4.69 -10.34 -5.36
C ALA A 49 -5.90 -10.24 -4.44
N ASP A 50 -6.00 -11.21 -3.54
CA ASP A 50 -6.95 -11.19 -2.44
C ASP A 50 -6.23 -10.70 -1.20
N LEU A 51 -6.83 -9.72 -0.50
CA LEU A 51 -6.28 -9.13 0.70
C LEU A 51 -7.27 -9.26 1.84
N ALA A 52 -6.81 -9.81 2.96
CA ALA A 52 -7.61 -9.88 4.19
C ALA A 52 -7.08 -8.83 5.16
N ILE A 53 -7.98 -7.98 5.64
CA ILE A 53 -7.64 -6.92 6.59
C ILE A 53 -8.29 -7.18 7.94
N GLY A 54 -7.57 -6.82 9.01
CA GLY A 54 -8.07 -6.87 10.36
C GLY A 54 -7.56 -5.67 11.14
N PHE A 55 -8.46 -4.79 11.56
CA PHE A 55 -8.11 -3.61 12.32
C PHE A 55 -9.20 -3.38 13.37
N LYS A 56 -8.81 -3.48 14.63
CA LYS A 56 -9.74 -3.43 15.75
C LYS A 56 -10.80 -4.53 15.58
N MET A 57 -12.06 -4.16 15.45
CA MET A 57 -13.15 -5.11 15.27
C MET A 57 -13.51 -5.37 13.82
N VAL A 58 -12.80 -4.69 12.90
CA VAL A 58 -13.07 -4.84 11.46
C VAL A 58 -12.31 -6.03 10.92
N ARG A 59 -13.01 -6.93 10.23
CA ARG A 59 -12.43 -8.09 9.53
C ARG A 59 -13.09 -8.16 8.17
N GLU A 60 -12.31 -7.88 7.13
CA GLU A 60 -12.84 -7.83 5.78
C GLU A 60 -11.84 -8.42 4.79
N GLN A 61 -12.35 -8.85 3.65
CA GLN A 61 -11.53 -9.38 2.57
C GLN A 61 -11.99 -8.75 1.26
N PHE A 62 -11.03 -8.41 0.40
CA PHE A 62 -11.37 -7.86 -0.90
C PHE A 62 -10.37 -8.30 -1.95
N THR A 63 -10.79 -8.21 -3.23
CA THR A 63 -9.96 -8.55 -4.38
C THR A 63 -9.68 -7.28 -5.16
N SER A 64 -8.43 -7.10 -5.56
CA SER A 64 -8.02 -5.95 -6.35
C SER A 64 -7.11 -6.38 -7.50
N ARG A 65 -7.08 -5.53 -8.53
CA ARG A 65 -6.11 -5.66 -9.62
C ARG A 65 -5.02 -4.62 -9.40
N VAL A 66 -3.78 -5.08 -9.40
CA VAL A 66 -2.61 -4.24 -9.21
C VAL A 66 -1.92 -4.09 -10.57
N THR A 67 -1.83 -2.86 -11.05
CA THR A 67 -1.16 -2.55 -12.30
C THR A 67 0.20 -1.93 -11.99
N LEU A 68 1.25 -2.51 -12.58
CA LEU A 68 2.63 -2.14 -12.30
C LEU A 68 3.24 -1.42 -13.49
N THR A 69 3.77 -0.22 -13.25
CA THR A 69 4.56 0.53 -14.23
C THR A 69 5.94 0.74 -13.59
N ASN A 70 6.81 -0.24 -13.78
CA ASN A 70 8.12 -0.30 -13.12
C ASN A 70 9.06 0.78 -13.66
N PRO A 71 9.72 1.54 -12.83
CA PRO A 71 9.69 1.60 -11.36
C PRO A 71 8.88 2.79 -10.82
N SER A 72 8.00 3.39 -11.61
CA SER A 72 7.44 4.70 -11.33
C SER A 72 6.06 4.72 -10.72
N ARG A 73 5.27 3.66 -10.90
CA ARG A 73 3.86 3.73 -10.52
C ARG A 73 3.27 2.36 -10.20
N ILE A 74 2.45 2.31 -9.16
CA ILE A 74 1.61 1.15 -8.84
C ILE A 74 0.19 1.68 -8.66
N GLU A 75 -0.76 1.07 -9.35
CA GLU A 75 -2.17 1.44 -9.24
C GLU A 75 -2.98 0.22 -8.81
N VAL A 76 -3.78 0.39 -7.76
CA VAL A 76 -4.66 -0.65 -7.24
C VAL A 76 -6.10 -0.32 -7.63
N THR A 77 -6.70 -1.21 -8.41
CA THR A 77 -8.09 -1.08 -8.86
C THR A 77 -8.94 -2.11 -8.11
N TYR A 78 -9.98 -1.63 -7.45
CA TYR A 78 -10.87 -2.48 -6.68
C TYR A 78 -11.76 -3.31 -7.60
N LEU A 79 -11.87 -4.62 -7.32
CA LEU A 79 -12.72 -5.52 -8.11
C LEU A 79 -13.95 -5.97 -7.33
N LYS A 80 -13.78 -6.49 -6.12
CA LYS A 80 -14.91 -6.95 -5.31
C LYS A 80 -14.57 -6.99 -3.83
N GLY A 81 -15.60 -6.83 -3.00
CA GLY A 81 -15.45 -6.86 -1.55
C GLY A 81 -16.46 -5.92 -0.89
N PRO A 82 -16.12 -5.44 0.32
CA PRO A 82 -17.05 -4.66 1.14
C PRO A 82 -17.11 -3.17 0.78
N PHE A 83 -16.31 -2.73 -0.19
CA PHE A 83 -16.25 -1.32 -0.54
C PHE A 83 -17.27 -0.98 -1.63
N ARG A 84 -17.78 0.25 -1.58
CA ARG A 84 -18.49 0.86 -2.69
C ARG A 84 -17.46 1.33 -3.72
N SER A 85 -16.34 1.84 -3.26
CA SER A 85 -15.25 2.27 -4.11
C SER A 85 -13.93 2.18 -3.34
N LEU A 86 -12.84 1.97 -4.05
CA LEU A 86 -11.49 2.05 -3.49
C LEU A 86 -10.52 2.37 -4.62
N SER A 87 -9.67 3.36 -4.39
CA SER A 87 -8.61 3.73 -5.31
C SER A 87 -7.33 3.96 -4.51
N ASN A 88 -6.24 3.36 -4.96
CA ASN A 88 -4.95 3.51 -4.31
C ASN A 88 -3.89 3.64 -5.40
N ILE A 89 -3.12 4.72 -5.35
CA ILE A 89 -2.10 5.00 -6.35
C ILE A 89 -0.80 5.37 -5.65
N TRP A 90 0.28 4.77 -6.11
CA TRP A 90 1.63 5.06 -5.67
C TRP A 90 2.43 5.60 -6.84
N HIS A 91 3.07 6.74 -6.67
CA HIS A 91 4.06 7.26 -7.61
C HIS A 91 5.41 7.30 -6.91
N PHE A 92 6.45 6.92 -7.63
CA PHE A 92 7.82 6.89 -7.13
C PHE A 92 8.68 7.79 -8.02
N HIS A 93 9.06 8.95 -7.48
CA HIS A 93 9.81 9.95 -8.24
C HIS A 93 11.27 9.96 -7.77
N PRO A 94 12.23 9.79 -8.69
CA PRO A 94 13.63 9.91 -8.29
C PRO A 94 13.95 11.33 -7.86
N VAL A 95 14.76 11.45 -6.79
CA VAL A 95 15.17 12.74 -6.22
C VAL A 95 16.69 12.78 -6.22
N GLY A 96 17.24 14.00 -6.39
CA GLY A 96 18.67 14.16 -6.45
C GLY A 96 19.24 13.47 -7.69
N GLU A 97 20.20 12.58 -7.49
CA GLU A 97 20.82 11.81 -8.57
C GLU A 97 20.16 10.46 -8.79
N GLY A 98 18.96 10.26 -8.21
CA GLY A 98 18.22 9.02 -8.35
C GLY A 98 18.48 8.00 -7.25
N ASP A 99 19.21 8.37 -6.21
CA ASP A 99 19.51 7.52 -5.06
C ASP A 99 18.47 7.66 -3.95
N GLU A 100 17.55 8.63 -4.09
CA GLU A 100 16.44 8.81 -3.18
C GLU A 100 15.13 8.79 -3.97
N THR A 101 14.03 8.57 -3.26
CA THR A 101 12.70 8.50 -3.88
C THR A 101 11.72 9.36 -3.11
N GLU A 102 11.00 10.22 -3.81
CA GLU A 102 9.80 10.83 -3.29
C GLU A 102 8.63 9.90 -3.58
N ILE A 103 8.00 9.41 -2.54
CA ILE A 103 6.78 8.60 -2.64
C ILE A 103 5.59 9.53 -2.59
N ASP A 104 4.73 9.45 -3.60
CA ASP A 104 3.46 10.16 -3.63
C ASP A 104 2.36 9.10 -3.56
N PHE A 105 1.69 9.05 -2.40
CA PHE A 105 0.71 8.01 -2.07
C PHE A 105 -0.66 8.63 -1.94
N SER A 106 -1.67 8.00 -2.57
CA SER A 106 -3.06 8.38 -2.36
C SER A 106 -3.91 7.15 -2.13
N LEU A 107 -4.83 7.26 -1.19
CA LEU A 107 -5.80 6.21 -0.87
C LEU A 107 -7.15 6.87 -0.63
N ASP A 108 -8.16 6.41 -1.37
CA ASP A 108 -9.53 6.89 -1.27
C ASP A 108 -10.43 5.66 -1.26
N PHE A 109 -11.29 5.55 -0.25
CA PHE A 109 -12.21 4.43 -0.20
C PHE A 109 -13.51 4.78 0.51
N GLU A 110 -14.54 3.97 0.22
CA GLU A 110 -15.84 4.07 0.88
C GLU A 110 -16.39 2.67 1.06
N PHE A 111 -16.80 2.33 2.27
CA PHE A 111 -17.49 1.07 2.54
C PHE A 111 -18.94 1.13 2.10
N ARG A 112 -19.52 -0.02 1.73
CA ARG A 112 -20.97 -0.12 1.48
C ARG A 112 -21.76 0.00 2.78
N SER A 113 -21.22 -0.55 3.87
CA SER A 113 -21.81 -0.47 5.20
C SER A 113 -21.59 0.91 5.80
N ARG A 114 -22.68 1.58 6.19
CA ARG A 114 -22.60 2.87 6.86
C ARG A 114 -21.96 2.75 8.23
N VAL A 115 -22.17 1.62 8.90
CA VAL A 115 -21.57 1.36 10.21
C VAL A 115 -20.05 1.25 10.08
N LEU A 116 -19.56 0.47 9.12
CA LEU A 116 -18.13 0.35 8.88
C LEU A 116 -17.50 1.67 8.45
N GLN A 117 -18.20 2.42 7.59
CA GLN A 117 -17.70 3.71 7.12
C GLN A 117 -17.52 4.69 8.29
N LYS A 118 -18.49 4.71 9.20
CA LYS A 118 -18.42 5.58 10.36
C LYS A 118 -17.32 5.17 11.32
N LEU A 119 -17.17 3.87 11.54
CA LEU A 119 -16.14 3.34 12.43
C LEU A 119 -14.75 3.63 11.88
N ILE A 120 -14.52 3.35 10.59
CA ILE A 120 -13.23 3.57 9.94
C ILE A 120 -12.94 5.06 9.80
N GLY A 121 -13.97 5.89 9.59
CA GLY A 121 -13.79 7.34 9.47
C GLY A 121 -13.08 7.94 10.69
N VAL A 122 -13.32 7.38 11.88
CA VAL A 122 -12.66 7.83 13.10
C VAL A 122 -11.20 7.33 13.19
N LEU A 123 -10.92 6.14 12.62
CA LEU A 123 -9.63 5.47 12.78
C LEU A 123 -8.73 5.57 11.56
N PHE A 124 -9.24 6.14 10.48
CA PHE A 124 -8.60 6.09 9.16
C PHE A 124 -7.19 6.67 9.16
N GLU A 125 -7.03 7.90 9.65
CA GLU A 125 -5.73 8.57 9.61
C GLU A 125 -4.67 7.83 10.41
N GLU A 126 -5.07 7.30 11.57
CA GLU A 126 -4.15 6.53 12.40
C GLU A 126 -3.71 5.26 11.67
N ALA A 127 -4.67 4.55 11.06
CA ALA A 127 -4.37 3.32 10.33
C ALA A 127 -3.42 3.58 9.16
N VAL A 128 -3.66 4.64 8.39
CA VAL A 128 -2.82 4.97 7.25
C VAL A 128 -1.43 5.43 7.68
N ARG A 129 -1.34 6.24 8.76
CA ARG A 129 -0.04 6.64 9.28
C ARG A 129 0.80 5.45 9.73
N ARG A 130 0.16 4.48 10.39
CA ARG A 130 0.84 3.25 10.80
C ARG A 130 1.30 2.44 9.59
N MET A 131 0.50 2.41 8.53
CA MET A 131 0.86 1.73 7.30
C MET A 131 2.09 2.36 6.66
N VAL A 132 2.09 3.68 6.49
CA VAL A 132 3.22 4.39 5.87
C VAL A 132 4.49 4.22 6.69
N ALA A 133 4.36 4.35 8.02
CA ALA A 133 5.50 4.14 8.92
C ALA A 133 6.03 2.71 8.83
N ALA A 134 5.14 1.72 8.70
CA ALA A 134 5.55 0.32 8.57
C ALA A 134 6.32 0.07 7.27
N PHE A 135 5.93 0.69 6.17
CA PHE A 135 6.68 0.60 4.92
C PHE A 135 8.08 1.21 5.07
N GLU A 136 8.19 2.33 5.76
CA GLU A 136 9.50 2.95 6.00
C GLU A 136 10.41 2.06 6.85
N VAL A 137 9.87 1.50 7.93
CA VAL A 137 10.62 0.57 8.79
C VAL A 137 11.05 -0.66 8.00
N ARG A 138 10.17 -1.19 7.16
CA ARG A 138 10.49 -2.35 6.32
C ARG A 138 11.60 -2.02 5.32
N ALA A 139 11.53 -0.84 4.70
CA ALA A 139 12.58 -0.40 3.76
C ALA A 139 13.92 -0.31 4.48
N ASN A 140 13.93 0.24 5.69
CA ASN A 140 15.15 0.32 6.49
C ASN A 140 15.69 -1.07 6.83
N ALA A 141 14.81 -2.02 7.14
CA ALA A 141 15.21 -3.38 7.45
C ALA A 141 15.81 -4.10 6.24
N LEU A 142 15.23 -3.90 5.07
CA LEU A 142 15.69 -4.58 3.85
C LEU A 142 16.91 -3.93 3.22
N TYR A 143 16.99 -2.59 3.23
CA TYR A 143 17.97 -1.84 2.46
C TYR A 143 18.92 -1.01 3.30
N GLY A 144 18.57 -0.72 4.55
CA GLY A 144 19.37 0.14 5.41
C GLY A 144 20.77 -0.40 5.66
N ASN A 145 20.89 -1.71 5.84
CA ASN A 145 22.19 -2.36 6.09
C ASN A 145 23.09 -2.33 4.86
N MET A 146 22.54 -2.13 3.67
CA MET A 146 23.31 -2.05 2.43
C MET A 146 23.96 -0.68 2.25
N THR A 147 23.46 0.33 2.95
CA THR A 147 23.94 1.71 2.84
C THR A 147 24.78 2.17 4.03
N SER A 148 24.90 1.33 5.06
CA SER A 148 25.56 1.71 6.32
C SER A 148 27.05 1.47 6.35
N ASN A 149 27.64 1.15 5.21
CA ASN A 149 29.10 0.92 5.11
C ASN A 149 29.81 2.15 4.64
#